data_4d50b8174e85cef0559ac2abeeeb03ae
#
_entry.id   4d50b8174e85cef0559ac2abeeeb03ae
#
_cell.length_a   1.000
_cell.length_b   1.000
_cell.length_c   1.000
_cell.angle_alpha   90.00
_cell.angle_beta   90.00
_cell.angle_gamma   90.00
#
_symmetry.space_group_name_H-M   'P 1'
#
loop_
_entity.id
_entity.type
_entity.pdbx_description
1 polymer ?
#
loop_
_entity_poly.entity_id
_entity_poly.type
_entity_poly.pdbx_seq_one_letter_code
_entity_poly.pdbx_strand_id
1 'polypeptide(L)'
;PHSSPLSPIEQIRAIKNKTALHEAVLKDHETFTRYPSDNVRFDRLERDPVSMVYETHERTTESNDGTASITAWSDKKYLLQGESVQLSARVDDGANRGIQNKMMSALYLNESLSLGTFELVDNDNDGTYSLTLASEQTQNWQPGIYKALIASDHKALSEAVSFVISPPIIELTGEYREHITTKGDLLFEIEVNVAEPARFYVRASLYTSSNSPVGSAQFSDSLSTGEHWIPLTYFGLMIRDSDEPGPYLIQTVELAKAGVPMLRMPPAKAGMYTQSYPLEEFSNQTYQEQQALK
;
A
#
# COMPACT_ATOMS: atom_id res chain seq x y z
N PRO A 1 29.82 33.97 17.09
CA PRO A 1 30.21 32.59 17.31
C PRO A 1 28.97 31.74 17.18
N HIS A 2 28.89 31.00 16.07
CA HIS A 2 27.82 30.02 15.88
C HIS A 2 28.16 28.80 16.71
N SER A 3 27.38 28.53 17.78
CA SER A 3 27.45 27.27 18.50
C SER A 3 27.00 26.15 17.57
N SER A 4 27.84 25.14 17.35
CA SER A 4 27.47 23.94 16.65
C SER A 4 26.26 23.29 17.31
N PRO A 5 25.32 22.70 16.55
CA PRO A 5 24.16 22.02 17.15
C PRO A 5 24.67 20.85 18.02
N LEU A 6 24.08 20.69 19.20
CA LEU A 6 24.40 19.61 20.13
C LEU A 6 24.23 18.25 19.45
N SER A 7 25.14 17.33 19.73
CA SER A 7 24.98 15.94 19.29
C SER A 7 23.71 15.31 19.92
N PRO A 8 23.13 14.25 19.34
CA PRO A 8 21.95 13.58 19.90
C PRO A 8 22.13 13.17 21.38
N ILE A 9 23.33 12.74 21.76
CA ILE A 9 23.67 12.35 23.13
C ILE A 9 23.67 13.57 24.06
N GLU A 10 24.20 14.70 23.60
CA GLU A 10 24.21 15.95 24.38
C GLU A 10 22.82 16.54 24.51
N GLN A 11 21.97 16.41 23.47
CA GLN A 11 20.56 16.78 23.55
C GLN A 11 19.81 15.96 24.61
N ILE A 12 20.03 14.61 24.64
CA ILE A 12 19.44 13.74 25.68
C ILE A 12 19.96 14.09 27.07
N ARG A 13 21.24 14.41 27.22
CA ARG A 13 21.84 14.84 28.51
C ARG A 13 21.30 16.20 28.98
N ALA A 14 20.92 17.08 28.06
CA ALA A 14 20.39 18.40 28.35
C ALA A 14 18.92 18.39 28.78
N ILE A 15 18.19 17.27 28.68
CA ILE A 15 16.80 17.15 29.10
C ILE A 15 16.71 17.30 30.63
N LYS A 16 16.07 18.39 31.08
CA LYS A 16 15.94 18.74 32.49
C LYS A 16 15.02 17.79 33.27
N ASN A 17 14.05 17.17 32.60
CA ASN A 17 13.12 16.26 33.26
C ASN A 17 13.29 14.83 32.75
N LYS A 18 14.25 14.11 33.34
CA LYS A 18 14.54 12.70 33.00
C LYS A 18 13.42 11.76 33.36
N THR A 19 12.60 12.07 34.36
CA THR A 19 11.46 11.24 34.78
C THR A 19 10.37 11.28 33.70
N ALA A 20 10.02 12.44 33.18
CA ALA A 20 9.03 12.56 32.12
C ALA A 20 9.49 11.90 30.82
N LEU A 21 10.81 11.96 30.50
CA LEU A 21 11.37 11.24 29.36
C LEU A 21 11.28 9.73 29.58
N HIS A 22 11.61 9.25 30.77
CA HIS A 22 11.54 7.83 31.11
C HIS A 22 10.09 7.32 31.03
N GLU A 23 9.13 8.06 31.58
CA GLU A 23 7.70 7.74 31.48
C GLU A 23 7.20 7.72 30.01
N ALA A 24 7.63 8.68 29.18
CA ALA A 24 7.31 8.72 27.77
C ALA A 24 7.88 7.50 27.03
N VAL A 25 9.15 7.14 27.28
CA VAL A 25 9.80 5.96 26.67
C VAL A 25 9.13 4.66 27.13
N LEU A 26 8.73 4.55 28.40
CA LEU A 26 7.99 3.37 28.89
C LEU A 26 6.62 3.28 28.23
N LYS A 27 5.90 4.39 28.12
CA LYS A 27 4.60 4.43 27.46
C LYS A 27 4.69 4.08 25.98
N ASP A 28 5.70 4.60 25.29
CA ASP A 28 5.97 4.25 23.89
C ASP A 28 6.31 2.76 23.77
N HIS A 29 7.17 2.24 24.66
CA HIS A 29 7.50 0.81 24.69
C HIS A 29 6.26 -0.05 24.94
N GLU A 30 5.41 0.27 25.89
CA GLU A 30 4.14 -0.43 26.14
C GLU A 30 3.22 -0.40 24.91
N THR A 31 3.16 0.73 24.21
CA THR A 31 2.38 0.89 22.98
C THR A 31 2.93 -0.02 21.86
N PHE A 32 4.25 0.00 21.62
CA PHE A 32 4.90 -0.81 20.59
C PHE A 32 4.91 -2.31 20.87
N THR A 33 4.84 -2.71 22.14
CA THR A 33 4.86 -4.13 22.55
C THR A 33 3.48 -4.69 22.90
N ARG A 34 2.43 -3.89 22.75
CA ARG A 34 1.05 -4.30 23.02
C ARG A 34 0.59 -5.42 22.09
N TYR A 35 1.00 -5.36 20.82
CA TYR A 35 0.68 -6.35 19.79
C TYR A 35 1.95 -6.98 19.21
N PRO A 36 1.89 -8.18 18.63
CA PRO A 36 3.01 -8.77 17.90
C PRO A 36 3.37 -7.93 16.66
N SER A 37 4.64 -8.00 16.23
CA SER A 37 5.17 -7.16 15.14
C SER A 37 4.58 -7.44 13.76
N ASP A 38 3.94 -8.58 13.59
CA ASP A 38 3.20 -8.98 12.38
C ASP A 38 1.74 -8.50 12.37
N ASN A 39 1.33 -7.77 13.41
CA ASN A 39 0.02 -7.14 13.53
C ASN A 39 0.15 -5.64 13.69
N VAL A 40 -0.64 -4.90 12.91
CA VAL A 40 -0.74 -3.44 12.98
C VAL A 40 -2.19 -3.07 13.24
N ARG A 41 -2.46 -2.44 14.39
CA ARG A 41 -3.78 -1.90 14.68
C ARG A 41 -4.01 -0.63 13.86
N PHE A 42 -5.22 -0.46 13.35
CA PHE A 42 -5.63 0.78 12.70
C PHE A 42 -6.36 1.67 13.72
N ASP A 43 -5.99 2.93 13.78
CA ASP A 43 -6.80 3.93 14.46
C ASP A 43 -8.04 4.25 13.61
N ARG A 44 -9.18 4.53 14.24
CA ARG A 44 -10.43 4.90 13.56
C ARG A 44 -10.30 6.12 12.64
N LEU A 45 -9.30 6.96 12.90
CA LEU A 45 -8.99 8.16 12.12
C LEU A 45 -7.90 7.92 11.07
N GLU A 46 -7.20 6.80 11.11
CA GLU A 46 -6.15 6.46 10.17
C GLU A 46 -6.72 5.69 8.98
N ARG A 47 -6.17 6.00 7.80
CA ARG A 47 -6.48 5.24 6.58
C ARG A 47 -5.83 3.87 6.68
N ASP A 48 -6.48 2.87 6.09
CA ASP A 48 -5.96 1.50 5.99
C ASP A 48 -4.64 1.48 5.20
N PRO A 49 -3.50 1.18 5.86
CA PRO A 49 -2.20 1.17 5.20
C PRO A 49 -2.04 0.03 4.18
N VAL A 50 -2.92 -0.98 4.18
CA VAL A 50 -2.93 -2.04 3.16
C VAL A 50 -3.55 -1.51 1.88
N SER A 51 -4.68 -0.81 1.96
CA SER A 51 -5.33 -0.23 0.78
C SER A 51 -4.60 1.00 0.26
N MET A 52 -4.02 1.83 1.13
CA MET A 52 -3.25 3.03 0.74
C MET A 52 -2.08 2.74 -0.20
N VAL A 53 -1.47 1.55 -0.12
CA VAL A 53 -0.39 1.15 -1.01
C VAL A 53 -0.83 1.20 -2.48
N TYR A 54 -2.10 0.96 -2.74
CA TYR A 54 -2.69 0.87 -4.09
C TYR A 54 -3.31 2.18 -4.59
N GLU A 55 -3.42 3.19 -3.72
CA GLU A 55 -3.98 4.47 -4.13
C GLU A 55 -3.10 5.13 -5.19
N THR A 56 -3.75 5.62 -6.23
CA THR A 56 -3.14 6.50 -7.23
C THR A 56 -3.30 7.94 -6.78
N HIS A 57 -2.29 8.75 -7.05
CA HIS A 57 -2.31 10.16 -6.67
C HIS A 57 -2.03 11.02 -7.88
N GLU A 58 -2.79 12.11 -8.00
CA GLU A 58 -2.45 13.20 -8.89
C GLU A 58 -1.17 13.88 -8.40
N ARG A 59 -0.24 14.14 -9.31
CA ARG A 59 0.96 14.90 -9.05
C ARG A 59 0.91 16.20 -9.83
N THR A 60 1.29 17.28 -9.20
CA THR A 60 1.25 18.61 -9.79
C THR A 60 2.61 19.29 -9.70
N THR A 61 3.09 19.80 -10.81
CA THR A 61 4.27 20.65 -10.89
C THR A 61 3.87 22.02 -11.46
N GLU A 62 4.29 23.08 -10.78
CA GLU A 62 4.07 24.47 -11.20
C GLU A 62 5.19 24.94 -12.13
N SER A 63 4.85 25.88 -13.03
CA SER A 63 5.82 26.61 -13.83
C SER A 63 6.71 27.51 -12.95
N ASN A 64 7.91 27.85 -13.44
CA ASN A 64 8.87 28.67 -12.69
C ASN A 64 8.31 30.05 -12.29
N ASP A 65 7.35 30.58 -13.04
CA ASP A 65 6.67 31.84 -12.76
C ASP A 65 5.40 31.69 -11.91
N GLY A 66 5.04 30.45 -11.53
CA GLY A 66 3.86 30.13 -10.70
C GLY A 66 2.52 30.42 -11.39
N THR A 67 2.50 30.65 -12.71
CA THR A 67 1.28 31.07 -13.42
C THR A 67 0.56 29.91 -14.09
N ALA A 68 1.23 28.76 -14.27
CA ALA A 68 0.66 27.56 -14.85
C ALA A 68 1.12 26.30 -14.08
N SER A 69 0.40 25.21 -14.23
CA SER A 69 0.76 23.91 -13.65
C SER A 69 0.37 22.76 -14.57
N ILE A 70 1.12 21.67 -14.49
CA ILE A 70 0.76 20.37 -15.06
C ILE A 70 0.39 19.41 -13.93
N THR A 71 -0.75 18.75 -14.06
CA THR A 71 -1.18 17.67 -13.17
C THR A 71 -1.23 16.37 -13.96
N ALA A 72 -0.59 15.31 -13.46
CA ALA A 72 -0.54 14.02 -14.13
C ALA A 72 -0.82 12.87 -13.15
N TRP A 73 -1.43 11.78 -13.65
CA TRP A 73 -1.78 10.58 -12.88
C TRP A 73 -1.89 9.34 -13.77
N SER A 74 -1.95 8.18 -13.13
CA SER A 74 -2.34 6.91 -13.74
C SER A 74 -3.62 6.38 -13.08
N ASP A 75 -4.41 5.62 -13.81
CA ASP A 75 -5.61 4.95 -13.27
C ASP A 75 -5.25 3.78 -12.34
N LYS A 76 -4.05 3.20 -12.50
CA LYS A 76 -3.53 2.08 -11.72
C LYS A 76 -2.08 2.31 -11.30
N LYS A 77 -1.73 1.90 -10.09
CA LYS A 77 -0.34 1.92 -9.58
C LYS A 77 0.36 0.58 -9.75
N TYR A 78 -0.38 -0.52 -9.65
CA TYR A 78 0.10 -1.89 -9.83
C TYR A 78 -0.81 -2.61 -10.80
N LEU A 79 -0.23 -3.33 -11.75
CA LEU A 79 -0.94 -4.11 -12.76
C LEU A 79 -0.19 -5.39 -13.07
N LEU A 80 -0.90 -6.40 -13.55
CA LEU A 80 -0.29 -7.61 -14.11
C LEU A 80 0.14 -7.38 -15.55
N GLN A 81 1.11 -8.16 -16.01
CA GLN A 81 1.41 -8.26 -17.45
C GLN A 81 0.12 -8.62 -18.22
N GLY A 82 -0.17 -7.89 -19.29
CA GLY A 82 -1.39 -8.04 -20.06
C GLY A 82 -2.60 -7.24 -19.55
N GLU A 83 -2.45 -6.44 -18.50
CA GLU A 83 -3.47 -5.44 -18.13
C GLU A 83 -3.16 -4.09 -18.76
N SER A 84 -4.20 -3.36 -19.15
CA SER A 84 -4.06 -1.98 -19.65
C SER A 84 -3.89 -1.00 -18.50
N VAL A 85 -3.18 0.11 -18.77
CA VAL A 85 -3.07 1.27 -17.88
C VAL A 85 -3.30 2.55 -18.67
N GLN A 86 -4.02 3.49 -18.07
CA GLN A 86 -4.24 4.81 -18.62
C GLN A 86 -3.40 5.84 -17.87
N LEU A 87 -2.62 6.61 -18.63
CA LEU A 87 -1.91 7.78 -18.15
C LEU A 87 -2.69 9.01 -18.57
N SER A 88 -2.90 9.95 -17.65
CA SER A 88 -3.64 11.17 -17.92
C SER A 88 -2.89 12.40 -17.41
N ALA A 89 -3.10 13.52 -18.08
CA ALA A 89 -2.55 14.80 -17.67
C ALA A 89 -3.41 15.96 -18.15
N ARG A 90 -3.36 17.06 -17.42
CA ARG A 90 -3.94 18.35 -17.82
C ARG A 90 -2.99 19.49 -17.47
N VAL A 91 -3.08 20.58 -18.20
CA VAL A 91 -2.39 21.85 -17.91
C VAL A 91 -3.41 22.89 -17.53
N ASP A 92 -3.15 23.56 -16.42
CA ASP A 92 -3.94 24.68 -15.92
C ASP A 92 -3.08 25.97 -16.02
N ASP A 93 -3.65 27.07 -16.53
CA ASP A 93 -2.98 28.36 -16.65
C ASP A 93 -3.83 29.45 -15.99
N GLY A 94 -3.44 29.86 -14.80
CA GLY A 94 -4.18 30.78 -13.95
C GLY A 94 -5.59 30.29 -13.63
N ALA A 95 -6.62 31.00 -14.10
CA ALA A 95 -8.02 30.62 -13.90
C ALA A 95 -8.54 29.59 -14.92
N ASN A 96 -7.77 29.30 -15.98
CA ASN A 96 -8.17 28.39 -17.04
C ASN A 96 -7.68 26.97 -16.72
N ARG A 97 -8.60 26.02 -16.67
CA ARG A 97 -8.30 24.59 -16.51
C ARG A 97 -8.35 23.87 -17.85
N GLY A 98 -7.48 22.89 -18.00
CA GLY A 98 -7.50 22.02 -19.17
C GLY A 98 -7.27 22.77 -20.48
N ILE A 99 -6.26 23.63 -20.55
CA ILE A 99 -5.96 24.38 -21.78
C ILE A 99 -5.48 23.45 -22.90
N GLN A 100 -5.86 23.80 -24.12
CA GLN A 100 -5.44 23.08 -25.32
C GLN A 100 -3.92 23.26 -25.56
N ASN A 101 -3.20 22.13 -25.65
CA ASN A 101 -1.76 22.09 -25.88
C ASN A 101 -1.36 20.75 -26.49
N LYS A 102 -0.07 20.54 -26.77
CA LYS A 102 0.45 19.24 -27.18
C LYS A 102 1.14 18.57 -26.01
N MET A 103 0.75 17.31 -25.71
CA MET A 103 1.34 16.51 -24.64
C MET A 103 1.99 15.25 -25.17
N MET A 104 3.20 14.96 -24.68
CA MET A 104 3.97 13.77 -25.01
C MET A 104 4.47 13.09 -23.75
N SER A 105 4.46 11.76 -23.74
CA SER A 105 5.04 10.95 -22.68
C SER A 105 6.27 10.22 -23.17
N ALA A 106 7.42 10.41 -22.51
CA ALA A 106 8.58 9.53 -22.62
C ALA A 106 8.48 8.45 -21.55
N LEU A 107 8.52 7.19 -21.96
CA LEU A 107 8.34 6.04 -21.09
C LEU A 107 9.65 5.29 -20.86
N TYR A 108 9.93 4.95 -19.60
CA TYR A 108 11.14 4.28 -19.16
C TYR A 108 10.82 3.08 -18.26
N LEU A 109 11.58 1.99 -18.41
CA LEU A 109 11.63 0.89 -17.47
C LEU A 109 12.84 1.06 -16.54
N ASN A 110 12.61 0.94 -15.21
CA ASN A 110 13.63 1.08 -14.17
C ASN A 110 14.51 2.33 -14.34
N GLU A 111 13.88 3.44 -14.76
CA GLU A 111 14.48 4.77 -14.98
C GLU A 111 15.61 4.84 -16.04
N SER A 112 15.99 3.73 -16.66
CA SER A 112 17.17 3.66 -17.55
C SER A 112 16.86 3.20 -18.96
N LEU A 113 15.96 2.23 -19.15
CA LEU A 113 15.61 1.69 -20.45
C LEU A 113 14.45 2.50 -21.08
N SER A 114 14.75 3.27 -22.11
CA SER A 114 13.72 4.01 -22.87
C SER A 114 12.90 3.04 -23.72
N LEU A 115 11.57 3.14 -23.61
CA LEU A 115 10.60 2.38 -24.38
C LEU A 115 9.96 3.17 -25.52
N GLY A 116 10.30 4.45 -25.62
CA GLY A 116 9.80 5.35 -26.66
C GLY A 116 9.03 6.55 -26.11
N THR A 117 8.48 7.29 -27.06
CA THR A 117 7.67 8.50 -26.79
C THR A 117 6.30 8.33 -27.42
N PHE A 118 5.28 8.67 -26.67
CA PHE A 118 3.86 8.50 -27.00
C PHE A 118 3.14 9.83 -26.88
N GLU A 119 2.16 10.07 -27.75
CA GLU A 119 1.30 11.25 -27.65
C GLU A 119 0.10 10.96 -26.76
N LEU A 120 -0.24 11.92 -25.89
CA LEU A 120 -1.49 11.94 -25.14
C LEU A 120 -2.52 12.74 -25.94
N VAL A 121 -3.75 12.27 -26.01
CA VAL A 121 -4.82 12.87 -26.81
C VAL A 121 -6.01 13.23 -25.92
N ASP A 122 -6.56 14.41 -26.13
CA ASP A 122 -7.83 14.86 -25.53
C ASP A 122 -8.95 14.53 -26.54
N ASN A 123 -9.66 13.42 -26.33
CA ASN A 123 -10.66 12.93 -27.29
C ASN A 123 -12.04 13.58 -27.15
N ASP A 124 -12.36 14.10 -25.98
CA ASP A 124 -13.67 14.69 -25.64
C ASP A 124 -13.65 16.20 -25.43
N ASN A 125 -12.45 16.81 -25.57
CA ASN A 125 -12.17 18.23 -25.43
C ASN A 125 -12.51 18.76 -24.02
N ASP A 126 -12.31 17.95 -22.98
CA ASP A 126 -12.47 18.37 -21.58
C ASP A 126 -11.20 18.99 -20.98
N GLY A 127 -10.11 19.01 -21.76
CA GLY A 127 -8.79 19.50 -21.37
C GLY A 127 -7.93 18.47 -20.65
N THR A 128 -8.41 17.20 -20.54
CA THR A 128 -7.65 16.07 -20.01
C THR A 128 -7.11 15.22 -21.16
N TYR A 129 -5.82 15.17 -21.26
CA TYR A 129 -5.10 14.37 -22.25
C TYR A 129 -4.82 12.98 -21.70
N SER A 130 -5.07 11.95 -22.48
CA SER A 130 -4.90 10.56 -22.06
C SER A 130 -4.11 9.73 -23.06
N LEU A 131 -3.37 8.75 -22.53
CA LEU A 131 -2.68 7.69 -23.26
C LEU A 131 -3.04 6.35 -22.63
N THR A 132 -3.65 5.46 -23.39
CA THR A 132 -3.89 4.10 -22.95
C THR A 132 -2.78 3.18 -23.48
N LEU A 133 -2.04 2.56 -22.56
CA LEU A 133 -1.11 1.47 -22.88
C LEU A 133 -1.92 0.19 -22.86
N ALA A 134 -2.16 -0.37 -24.03
CA ALA A 134 -3.09 -1.49 -24.21
C ALA A 134 -2.50 -2.81 -23.69
N SER A 135 -3.36 -3.79 -23.42
CA SER A 135 -3.01 -5.12 -22.91
C SER A 135 -2.00 -5.84 -23.81
N GLU A 136 -2.14 -5.71 -25.11
CA GLU A 136 -1.24 -6.32 -26.11
C GLU A 136 0.19 -5.78 -26.03
N GLN A 137 0.35 -4.52 -25.58
CA GLN A 137 1.65 -3.90 -25.37
C GLN A 137 2.25 -4.37 -24.04
N THR A 138 1.49 -4.27 -22.94
CA THR A 138 1.96 -4.59 -21.58
C THR A 138 2.23 -6.07 -21.37
N GLN A 139 1.58 -6.97 -22.13
CA GLN A 139 1.78 -8.41 -22.10
C GLN A 139 3.23 -8.82 -22.37
N ASN A 140 3.93 -8.08 -23.24
CA ASN A 140 5.30 -8.36 -23.64
C ASN A 140 6.34 -7.55 -22.84
N TRP A 141 5.91 -6.71 -21.91
CA TRP A 141 6.81 -5.88 -21.14
C TRP A 141 7.38 -6.64 -19.94
N GLN A 142 8.63 -6.34 -19.62
CA GLN A 142 9.30 -6.96 -18.48
C GLN A 142 8.69 -6.48 -17.17
N PRO A 143 8.58 -7.35 -16.14
CA PRO A 143 8.21 -6.91 -14.80
C PRO A 143 9.18 -5.85 -14.27
N GLY A 144 8.62 -4.82 -13.62
CA GLY A 144 9.45 -3.73 -13.08
C GLY A 144 8.67 -2.43 -12.84
N ILE A 145 9.41 -1.40 -12.49
CA ILE A 145 8.88 -0.05 -12.27
C ILE A 145 8.95 0.73 -13.59
N TYR A 146 7.80 1.21 -14.04
CA TYR A 146 7.66 2.07 -15.21
C TYR A 146 7.50 3.51 -14.79
N LYS A 147 8.20 4.41 -15.48
CA LYS A 147 8.12 5.85 -15.28
C LYS A 147 7.77 6.54 -16.58
N ALA A 148 6.66 7.24 -16.59
CA ALA A 148 6.22 8.09 -17.67
C ALA A 148 6.53 9.54 -17.32
N LEU A 149 7.40 10.17 -18.10
CA LEU A 149 7.63 11.61 -18.03
C LEU A 149 6.72 12.28 -19.05
N ILE A 150 5.67 12.91 -18.57
CA ILE A 150 4.67 13.61 -19.40
C ILE A 150 5.07 15.08 -19.49
N ALA A 151 5.23 15.56 -20.70
CA ALA A 151 5.64 16.93 -20.98
C ALA A 151 4.62 17.63 -21.87
N SER A 152 4.37 18.90 -21.59
CA SER A 152 3.55 19.82 -22.36
C SER A 152 4.44 20.81 -23.11
N ASP A 153 4.02 21.23 -24.30
CA ASP A 153 4.66 22.33 -25.02
C ASP A 153 4.31 23.70 -24.41
N HIS A 154 3.27 23.77 -23.56
CA HIS A 154 2.92 24.97 -22.83
C HIS A 154 3.89 25.20 -21.66
N LYS A 155 4.62 26.31 -21.67
CA LYS A 155 5.60 26.71 -20.62
C LYS A 155 6.61 25.64 -20.24
N ALA A 156 6.89 24.68 -21.13
CA ALA A 156 7.80 23.55 -20.90
C ALA A 156 7.54 22.80 -19.58
N LEU A 157 6.26 22.65 -19.21
CA LEU A 157 5.84 21.92 -18.02
C LEU A 157 6.03 20.42 -18.21
N SER A 158 6.43 19.74 -17.13
CA SER A 158 6.51 18.27 -17.13
C SER A 158 6.24 17.69 -15.74
N GLU A 159 5.65 16.51 -15.71
CA GLU A 159 5.42 15.74 -14.48
C GLU A 159 5.68 14.25 -14.74
N ALA A 160 6.12 13.54 -13.68
CA ALA A 160 6.41 12.12 -13.74
C ALA A 160 5.37 11.28 -13.02
N VAL A 161 4.88 10.25 -13.72
CA VAL A 161 3.97 9.24 -13.18
C VAL A 161 4.66 7.88 -13.18
N SER A 162 4.47 7.09 -12.13
CA SER A 162 5.06 5.76 -12.05
C SER A 162 4.00 4.70 -11.76
N PHE A 163 4.18 3.54 -12.38
CA PHE A 163 3.37 2.34 -12.14
C PHE A 163 4.27 1.09 -12.17
N VAL A 164 3.76 -0.03 -11.67
CA VAL A 164 4.52 -1.29 -11.58
C VAL A 164 3.79 -2.36 -12.37
N ILE A 165 4.53 -3.07 -13.23
CA ILE A 165 4.04 -4.29 -13.89
C ILE A 165 4.64 -5.48 -13.17
N SER A 166 3.79 -6.39 -12.72
CA SER A 166 4.15 -7.64 -12.06
C SER A 166 3.76 -8.85 -12.90
N PRO A 167 4.55 -9.94 -12.90
CA PRO A 167 4.12 -11.19 -13.51
C PRO A 167 3.00 -11.82 -12.66
N PRO A 168 2.07 -12.59 -13.24
CA PRO A 168 1.00 -13.25 -12.51
C PRO A 168 1.51 -14.54 -11.83
N ILE A 169 2.30 -14.38 -10.75
CA ILE A 169 3.01 -15.50 -10.09
C ILE A 169 2.34 -15.97 -8.81
N ILE A 170 1.38 -15.24 -8.28
CA ILE A 170 0.59 -15.61 -7.11
C ILE A 170 -0.79 -14.97 -7.22
N GLU A 171 -1.82 -15.73 -6.92
CA GLU A 171 -3.22 -15.28 -6.93
C GLU A 171 -4.01 -15.92 -5.80
N LEU A 172 -5.09 -15.26 -5.35
CA LEU A 172 -6.06 -15.86 -4.43
C LEU A 172 -6.94 -16.85 -5.20
N THR A 173 -7.18 -18.04 -4.62
CA THR A 173 -8.16 -18.99 -5.16
C THR A 173 -9.59 -18.61 -4.81
N GLY A 174 -9.76 -17.82 -3.74
CA GLY A 174 -11.06 -17.46 -3.16
C GLY A 174 -11.46 -18.35 -1.98
N GLU A 175 -10.76 -19.46 -1.77
CA GLU A 175 -10.99 -20.35 -0.63
C GLU A 175 -10.36 -19.77 0.63
N TYR A 176 -11.06 -19.90 1.76
CA TYR A 176 -10.58 -19.49 3.07
C TYR A 176 -11.20 -20.31 4.17
N ARG A 177 -10.55 -20.33 5.32
CA ARG A 177 -11.04 -20.92 6.56
C ARG A 177 -10.57 -20.09 7.74
N GLU A 178 -11.32 -20.14 8.83
CA GLU A 178 -11.00 -19.36 10.02
C GLU A 178 -11.45 -20.04 11.30
N HIS A 179 -10.78 -19.74 12.40
CA HIS A 179 -11.17 -20.13 13.74
C HIS A 179 -10.44 -19.31 14.81
N ILE A 180 -10.98 -19.32 16.02
CA ILE A 180 -10.28 -18.76 17.18
C ILE A 180 -9.31 -19.82 17.70
N THR A 181 -8.05 -19.42 17.85
CA THR A 181 -6.98 -20.29 18.40
C THR A 181 -7.16 -20.52 19.91
N THR A 182 -6.47 -21.52 20.45
CA THR A 182 -6.46 -21.76 21.92
C THR A 182 -5.90 -20.60 22.73
N LYS A 183 -5.21 -19.64 22.09
CA LYS A 183 -4.71 -18.40 22.71
C LYS A 183 -5.69 -17.24 22.64
N GLY A 184 -6.85 -17.44 21.99
CA GLY A 184 -7.83 -16.40 21.77
C GLY A 184 -7.47 -15.41 20.67
N ASP A 185 -6.66 -15.81 19.69
CA ASP A 185 -6.37 -15.04 18.47
C ASP A 185 -7.26 -15.55 17.33
N LEU A 186 -7.62 -14.71 16.37
CA LEU A 186 -8.28 -15.13 15.14
C LEU A 186 -7.21 -15.61 14.13
N LEU A 187 -7.20 -16.91 13.83
CA LEU A 187 -6.46 -17.42 12.68
C LEU A 187 -7.36 -17.41 11.46
N PHE A 188 -6.98 -16.65 10.45
CA PHE A 188 -7.64 -16.57 9.16
C PHE A 188 -6.67 -17.08 8.10
N GLU A 189 -6.99 -18.22 7.50
CA GLU A 189 -6.15 -18.82 6.45
C GLU A 189 -6.81 -18.60 5.10
N ILE A 190 -6.05 -18.00 4.17
CA ILE A 190 -6.47 -17.80 2.79
C ILE A 190 -5.68 -18.73 1.88
N GLU A 191 -6.33 -19.29 0.87
CA GLU A 191 -5.65 -20.12 -0.10
C GLU A 191 -5.14 -19.28 -1.27
N VAL A 192 -3.88 -19.53 -1.65
CA VAL A 192 -3.24 -18.92 -2.80
C VAL A 192 -2.72 -20.01 -3.74
N ASN A 193 -2.71 -19.72 -5.04
CA ASN A 193 -2.02 -20.52 -6.05
C ASN A 193 -0.74 -19.78 -6.47
N VAL A 194 0.40 -20.47 -6.35
CA VAL A 194 1.74 -19.95 -6.70
C VAL A 194 2.20 -20.58 -8.01
N ALA A 195 2.44 -19.76 -9.03
CA ALA A 195 2.93 -20.21 -10.33
C ALA A 195 4.45 -20.38 -10.37
N GLU A 196 5.20 -19.56 -9.61
CA GLU A 196 6.66 -19.61 -9.53
C GLU A 196 7.13 -19.55 -8.09
N PRO A 197 8.11 -20.42 -7.68
CA PRO A 197 8.62 -20.40 -6.32
C PRO A 197 9.35 -19.10 -6.02
N ALA A 198 9.01 -18.46 -4.93
CA ALA A 198 9.64 -17.22 -4.47
C ALA A 198 9.39 -16.99 -2.98
N ARG A 199 10.02 -15.96 -2.41
CA ARG A 199 9.61 -15.42 -1.13
C ARG A 199 8.50 -14.40 -1.35
N PHE A 200 7.39 -14.58 -0.62
CA PHE A 200 6.22 -13.72 -0.71
C PHE A 200 5.96 -12.99 0.62
N TYR A 201 5.38 -11.81 0.48
CA TYR A 201 4.72 -11.07 1.55
C TYR A 201 3.23 -11.06 1.27
N VAL A 202 2.45 -11.43 2.27
CA VAL A 202 1.00 -11.36 2.23
C VAL A 202 0.54 -10.55 3.42
N ARG A 203 -0.29 -9.56 3.19
CA ARG A 203 -0.86 -8.73 4.25
C ARG A 203 -2.34 -8.51 3.97
N ALA A 204 -3.17 -8.60 5.00
CA ALA A 204 -4.59 -8.37 4.83
C ALA A 204 -5.16 -7.49 5.94
N SER A 205 -6.11 -6.62 5.57
CA SER A 205 -6.82 -5.75 6.49
C SER A 205 -8.09 -6.41 7.00
N LEU A 206 -8.33 -6.29 8.30
CA LEU A 206 -9.50 -6.77 9.01
C LEU A 206 -10.39 -5.59 9.40
N TYR A 207 -11.67 -5.71 9.12
CA TYR A 207 -12.71 -4.75 9.43
C TYR A 207 -13.84 -5.41 10.20
N THR A 208 -14.60 -4.62 10.94
CA THR A 208 -15.86 -5.05 11.54
C THR A 208 -16.98 -5.04 10.49
N SER A 209 -18.11 -5.64 10.80
CA SER A 209 -19.29 -5.61 9.91
C SER A 209 -19.87 -4.20 9.71
N SER A 210 -19.58 -3.26 10.62
CA SER A 210 -19.92 -1.85 10.49
C SER A 210 -18.93 -1.06 9.62
N ASN A 211 -17.94 -1.75 9.00
CA ASN A 211 -16.85 -1.17 8.22
C ASN A 211 -15.89 -0.30 9.05
N SER A 212 -15.80 -0.56 10.36
CA SER A 212 -14.77 0.05 11.21
C SER A 212 -13.45 -0.72 11.06
N PRO A 213 -12.30 -0.04 10.89
CA PRO A 213 -11.02 -0.71 10.75
C PRO A 213 -10.57 -1.32 12.09
N VAL A 214 -10.11 -2.55 12.06
CA VAL A 214 -9.52 -3.26 13.22
C VAL A 214 -8.00 -3.22 13.14
N GLY A 215 -7.43 -3.72 12.05
CA GLY A 215 -6.00 -3.79 11.87
C GLY A 215 -5.59 -4.68 10.70
N SER A 216 -4.31 -4.99 10.59
CA SER A 216 -3.79 -5.94 9.61
C SER A 216 -2.93 -7.01 10.25
N ALA A 217 -2.92 -8.18 9.61
CA ALA A 217 -1.96 -9.25 9.87
C ALA A 217 -1.12 -9.48 8.62
N GLN A 218 0.12 -9.97 8.81
CA GLN A 218 1.04 -10.24 7.72
C GLN A 218 1.70 -11.61 7.85
N PHE A 219 2.04 -12.16 6.68
CA PHE A 219 2.81 -13.38 6.50
C PHE A 219 4.00 -13.11 5.59
N SER A 220 5.14 -13.77 5.85
CA SER A 220 6.31 -13.68 4.99
C SER A 220 7.09 -14.98 5.01
N ASP A 221 7.08 -15.71 3.91
CA ASP A 221 7.87 -16.94 3.75
C ASP A 221 8.14 -17.25 2.27
N SER A 222 8.99 -18.27 2.05
CA SER A 222 9.22 -18.86 0.74
C SER A 222 8.17 -19.91 0.43
N LEU A 223 7.49 -19.77 -0.70
CA LEU A 223 6.48 -20.70 -1.16
C LEU A 223 6.97 -21.39 -2.43
N SER A 224 6.72 -22.69 -2.53
CA SER A 224 6.90 -23.48 -3.77
C SER A 224 5.73 -23.27 -4.74
N THR A 225 5.85 -23.77 -5.95
CA THR A 225 4.73 -23.82 -6.89
C THR A 225 3.59 -24.67 -6.35
N GLY A 226 2.35 -24.25 -6.60
CA GLY A 226 1.12 -24.95 -6.21
C GLY A 226 0.26 -24.17 -5.20
N GLU A 227 -0.71 -24.86 -4.65
CA GLU A 227 -1.66 -24.30 -3.67
C GLU A 227 -1.06 -24.26 -2.28
N HIS A 228 -1.28 -23.15 -1.58
CA HIS A 228 -0.79 -22.92 -0.21
C HIS A 228 -1.82 -22.21 0.64
N TRP A 229 -1.96 -22.65 1.89
CA TRP A 229 -2.73 -21.96 2.92
C TRP A 229 -1.85 -20.95 3.64
N ILE A 230 -2.18 -19.67 3.55
CA ILE A 230 -1.44 -18.58 4.17
C ILE A 230 -2.09 -18.21 5.49
N PRO A 231 -1.41 -18.45 6.63
CA PRO A 231 -1.95 -18.10 7.94
C PRO A 231 -1.80 -16.60 8.22
N LEU A 232 -2.89 -15.93 8.45
CA LEU A 232 -2.97 -14.55 8.91
C LEU A 232 -3.54 -14.57 10.33
N THR A 233 -2.70 -14.36 11.33
CA THR A 233 -3.13 -14.38 12.73
C THR A 233 -3.40 -12.95 13.19
N TYR A 234 -4.66 -12.64 13.47
CA TYR A 234 -5.07 -11.37 14.07
C TYR A 234 -5.10 -11.52 15.58
N PHE A 235 -4.27 -10.75 16.27
CA PHE A 235 -4.07 -10.82 17.69
C PHE A 235 -5.36 -10.51 18.46
N GLY A 236 -5.74 -11.35 19.42
CA GLY A 236 -7.03 -11.27 20.09
C GLY A 236 -7.29 -9.94 20.78
N LEU A 237 -6.28 -9.38 21.48
CA LEU A 237 -6.41 -8.06 22.11
C LEU A 237 -6.64 -6.94 21.08
N MET A 238 -6.03 -7.03 19.88
CA MET A 238 -6.25 -6.03 18.83
C MET A 238 -7.73 -6.04 18.37
N ILE A 239 -8.33 -7.21 18.28
CA ILE A 239 -9.76 -7.36 17.97
C ILE A 239 -10.62 -6.82 19.11
N ARG A 240 -10.32 -7.16 20.37
CA ARG A 240 -11.05 -6.63 21.53
C ARG A 240 -10.98 -5.11 21.62
N ASP A 241 -9.85 -4.53 21.29
CA ASP A 241 -9.65 -3.06 21.28
C ASP A 241 -10.48 -2.35 20.18
N SER A 242 -11.09 -3.09 19.24
CA SER A 242 -12.07 -2.52 18.29
C SER A 242 -13.42 -2.22 18.96
N ASP A 243 -13.70 -2.88 20.09
CA ASP A 243 -14.95 -2.77 20.87
C ASP A 243 -16.22 -3.15 20.08
N GLU A 244 -16.07 -3.94 19.00
CA GLU A 244 -17.15 -4.41 18.14
C GLU A 244 -17.05 -5.94 17.95
N PRO A 245 -18.12 -6.72 18.16
CA PRO A 245 -18.13 -8.16 17.91
C PRO A 245 -18.15 -8.47 16.42
N GLY A 246 -17.80 -9.73 16.06
CA GLY A 246 -17.92 -10.23 14.68
C GLY A 246 -19.37 -10.25 14.16
N PRO A 247 -19.58 -10.57 12.86
CA PRO A 247 -18.54 -11.05 11.95
C PRO A 247 -17.53 -9.98 11.54
N TYR A 248 -16.32 -10.42 11.22
CA TYR A 248 -15.26 -9.56 10.70
C TYR A 248 -15.09 -9.81 9.20
N LEU A 249 -14.53 -8.81 8.49
CA LEU A 249 -14.36 -8.83 7.05
C LEU A 249 -12.87 -8.66 6.71
N ILE A 250 -12.32 -9.58 5.92
CA ILE A 250 -11.08 -9.34 5.17
C ILE A 250 -11.43 -8.50 3.94
N GLN A 251 -10.99 -7.24 3.91
CA GLN A 251 -11.38 -6.31 2.86
C GLN A 251 -10.37 -6.24 1.73
N THR A 252 -9.09 -6.07 2.06
CA THR A 252 -8.01 -5.94 1.08
C THR A 252 -6.91 -6.93 1.42
N VAL A 253 -6.47 -7.68 0.41
CA VAL A 253 -5.29 -8.55 0.50
C VAL A 253 -4.20 -8.00 -0.42
N GLU A 254 -3.04 -7.73 0.16
CA GLU A 254 -1.80 -7.41 -0.54
C GLU A 254 -1.00 -8.69 -0.75
N LEU A 255 -0.67 -8.98 -2.01
CA LEU A 255 0.23 -10.04 -2.41
C LEU A 255 1.46 -9.40 -3.05
N ALA A 256 2.67 -9.72 -2.56
CA ALA A 256 3.90 -9.18 -3.12
C ALA A 256 5.01 -10.22 -3.16
N LYS A 257 5.77 -10.26 -4.27
CA LYS A 257 7.03 -11.00 -4.37
C LYS A 257 8.16 -10.17 -3.78
N ALA A 258 8.92 -10.76 -2.86
CA ALA A 258 10.13 -10.15 -2.34
C ALA A 258 11.18 -9.97 -3.43
N GLY A 259 11.84 -8.82 -3.44
CA GLY A 259 12.89 -8.51 -4.41
C GLY A 259 13.25 -7.03 -4.39
N VAL A 260 14.18 -6.65 -5.27
CA VAL A 260 14.53 -5.25 -5.52
C VAL A 260 14.35 -4.99 -7.01
N PRO A 261 13.28 -4.30 -7.39
CA PRO A 261 12.17 -3.79 -6.57
C PRO A 261 11.25 -4.91 -6.05
N MET A 262 10.50 -4.62 -4.99
CA MET A 262 9.38 -5.48 -4.57
C MET A 262 8.25 -5.38 -5.59
N LEU A 263 7.80 -6.53 -6.11
CA LEU A 263 6.74 -6.58 -7.10
C LEU A 263 5.41 -6.93 -6.41
N ARG A 264 4.50 -5.96 -6.37
CA ARG A 264 3.15 -6.14 -5.83
C ARG A 264 2.17 -6.52 -6.93
N MET A 265 1.34 -7.51 -6.62
CA MET A 265 0.18 -7.81 -7.46
C MET A 265 -0.86 -6.69 -7.30
N PRO A 266 -1.78 -6.51 -8.25
CA PRO A 266 -2.95 -5.66 -8.04
C PRO A 266 -3.71 -6.04 -6.76
N PRO A 267 -4.45 -5.10 -6.14
CA PRO A 267 -5.16 -5.39 -4.90
C PRO A 267 -6.24 -6.45 -5.13
N ALA A 268 -6.21 -7.51 -4.35
CA ALA A 268 -7.28 -8.47 -4.32
C ALA A 268 -8.35 -8.02 -3.31
N LYS A 269 -9.56 -7.72 -3.81
CA LYS A 269 -10.73 -7.48 -2.96
C LYS A 269 -11.28 -8.83 -2.55
N ALA A 270 -11.08 -9.20 -1.29
CA ALA A 270 -11.41 -10.53 -0.82
C ALA A 270 -12.89 -10.69 -0.49
N GLY A 271 -13.50 -9.74 0.23
CA GLY A 271 -14.90 -9.86 0.65
C GLY A 271 -15.19 -11.11 1.50
N MET A 272 -14.19 -11.63 2.22
CA MET A 272 -14.28 -12.84 3.01
C MET A 272 -14.74 -12.51 4.44
N TYR A 273 -15.80 -13.17 4.90
CA TYR A 273 -16.37 -12.91 6.23
C TYR A 273 -16.08 -14.06 7.18
N THR A 274 -15.82 -13.73 8.46
CA THR A 274 -15.78 -14.72 9.55
C THR A 274 -17.20 -15.12 9.97
N GLN A 275 -17.29 -16.16 10.79
CA GLN A 275 -18.44 -16.38 11.61
C GLN A 275 -18.62 -15.23 12.61
N SER A 276 -19.79 -15.19 13.26
CA SER A 276 -20.05 -14.20 14.29
C SER A 276 -19.41 -14.67 15.61
N TYR A 277 -18.39 -13.96 16.04
CA TYR A 277 -17.68 -14.20 17.29
C TYR A 277 -17.95 -13.07 18.30
N PRO A 278 -18.38 -13.41 19.53
CA PRO A 278 -18.44 -12.43 20.60
C PRO A 278 -17.02 -12.02 21.05
N LEU A 279 -16.88 -10.78 21.54
CA LEU A 279 -15.58 -10.24 21.94
C LEU A 279 -14.89 -11.06 23.05
N GLU A 280 -15.69 -11.72 23.91
CA GLU A 280 -15.20 -12.51 25.04
C GLU A 280 -14.40 -13.73 24.63
N GLU A 281 -14.56 -14.23 23.41
CA GLU A 281 -13.79 -15.35 22.87
C GLU A 281 -12.35 -14.98 22.54
N PHE A 282 -12.07 -13.68 22.35
CA PHE A 282 -10.72 -13.21 22.08
C PHE A 282 -9.94 -12.92 23.35
N SER A 283 -8.61 -13.13 23.31
CA SER A 283 -7.72 -12.84 24.42
C SER A 283 -7.72 -11.35 24.77
N ASN A 284 -7.66 -11.03 26.07
CA ASN A 284 -7.44 -9.67 26.56
C ASN A 284 -6.00 -9.43 27.05
N GLN A 285 -5.10 -10.40 26.86
CA GLN A 285 -3.69 -10.32 27.26
C GLN A 285 -2.87 -9.55 26.23
N THR A 286 -1.95 -8.74 26.71
CA THR A 286 -0.93 -8.11 25.85
C THR A 286 0.03 -9.16 25.30
N TYR A 287 0.74 -8.82 24.23
CA TYR A 287 1.74 -9.73 23.66
C TYR A 287 2.85 -10.07 24.67
N GLN A 288 3.26 -9.13 25.50
CA GLN A 288 4.25 -9.38 26.57
C GLN A 288 3.73 -10.38 27.60
N GLU A 289 2.48 -10.25 28.04
CA GLU A 289 1.87 -11.21 28.99
C GLU A 289 1.81 -12.61 28.40
N GLN A 290 1.44 -12.75 27.11
CA GLN A 290 1.43 -14.05 26.44
C GLN A 290 2.84 -14.65 26.26
N GLN A 291 3.89 -13.84 26.13
CA GLN A 291 5.27 -14.34 26.08
C GLN A 291 5.79 -14.75 27.46
N ALA A 292 5.37 -14.11 28.52
CA ALA A 292 5.77 -14.44 29.89
C ALA A 292 5.21 -15.79 30.41
N LEU A 293 4.19 -16.33 29.74
CA LEU A 293 3.57 -17.61 30.07
C LEU A 293 4.23 -18.83 29.38
N LYS A 294 5.26 -18.61 28.56
CA LYS A 294 6.06 -19.66 27.91
C LYS A 294 7.29 -20.00 28.75
#